data_92e89bbb7983207eefdbc868d0d8c640
#
_entry.id   92e89bbb7983207eefdbc868d0d8c640
#
_cell.length_a   1.000
_cell.length_b   1.000
_cell.length_c   1.000
_cell.angle_alpha   90.00
_cell.angle_beta   90.00
_cell.angle_gamma   90.00
#
_symmetry.space_group_name_H-M   'P 1'
#
loop_
_entity.id
_entity.type
_entity.pdbx_description
1 polymer ?
#
loop_
_entity_poly.entity_id
_entity_poly.type
_entity_poly.pdbx_seq_one_letter_code
_entity_poly.pdbx_strand_id
1 'polypeptide(L)'
;KSREVPEGDLFIFSDPDWSHPDFPYGLTFFDPQHNCAAILGMRYFGEHKKGTLTLAWGCAARNGYASCHGGMKRYNLPQKSFQAAVFGLSGSGKSTITHAKHNNKYDITVLHDDAFIINVHDKYTIALEPAYFDKTQDYHICCEDNKYILTQQNNGVIQTKDGKLLSITEDIRNGNGRAVKSKLWSPNRVDRINEPIDAIFWLMKDPTIPPVLKLSGASLGSAMG
;
A
#
# COMPACT_ATOMS: atom_id res chain seq x y z
N LYS A 1 2.95 13.58 13.68
CA LYS A 1 3.05 12.70 14.87
C LYS A 1 1.99 11.64 14.75
N SER A 2 2.36 10.36 14.89
CA SER A 2 1.40 9.27 15.06
C SER A 2 0.59 9.49 16.34
N ARG A 3 -0.67 9.12 16.29
CA ARG A 3 -1.56 9.18 17.45
C ARG A 3 -1.52 7.81 18.12
N GLU A 4 -1.27 7.81 19.41
CA GLU A 4 -1.41 6.61 20.22
C GLU A 4 -2.88 6.23 20.33
N VAL A 5 -3.18 4.94 20.18
CA VAL A 5 -4.49 4.36 20.48
C VAL A 5 -4.36 3.50 21.73
N PRO A 6 -5.38 3.48 22.62
CA PRO A 6 -5.30 2.82 23.92
C PRO A 6 -5.51 1.29 23.83
N GLU A 7 -4.89 0.63 22.86
CA GLU A 7 -5.03 -0.82 22.66
C GLU A 7 -3.74 -1.62 22.89
N GLY A 8 -2.66 -0.94 23.26
CA GLY A 8 -1.34 -1.57 23.40
C GLY A 8 -0.64 -1.81 22.05
N ASP A 9 0.43 -2.59 22.11
CA ASP A 9 1.28 -2.86 20.98
C ASP A 9 0.74 -4.00 20.08
N LEU A 10 1.18 -4.02 18.83
CA LEU A 10 1.00 -5.15 17.92
C LEU A 10 2.20 -6.08 18.02
N PHE A 11 1.96 -7.38 18.22
CA PHE A 11 3.01 -8.39 18.37
C PHE A 11 3.03 -9.32 17.17
N ILE A 12 4.19 -9.43 16.52
CA ILE A 12 4.41 -10.40 15.45
C ILE A 12 5.57 -11.31 15.85
N PHE A 13 5.26 -12.58 16.06
CA PHE A 13 6.25 -13.64 16.22
C PHE A 13 6.62 -14.18 14.84
N SER A 14 7.91 -14.34 14.58
CA SER A 14 8.40 -14.89 13.31
C SER A 14 9.48 -15.92 13.57
N ASP A 15 9.28 -17.13 13.07
CA ASP A 15 10.28 -18.20 13.06
C ASP A 15 10.43 -18.72 11.62
N PRO A 16 11.45 -18.24 10.89
CA PRO A 16 11.66 -18.63 9.50
C PRO A 16 12.18 -20.06 9.33
N ASP A 17 12.67 -20.68 10.38
CA ASP A 17 13.25 -22.04 10.38
C ASP A 17 12.23 -23.10 10.85
N TRP A 18 11.07 -22.68 11.29
CA TRP A 18 9.97 -23.59 11.65
C TRP A 18 9.53 -24.44 10.45
N SER A 19 9.25 -25.70 10.68
CA SER A 19 8.73 -26.63 9.67
C SER A 19 7.74 -27.62 10.28
N HIS A 20 6.73 -28.01 9.51
CA HIS A 20 5.76 -29.02 9.90
C HIS A 20 5.28 -29.79 8.67
N PRO A 21 5.12 -31.14 8.74
CA PRO A 21 4.70 -31.96 7.61
C PRO A 21 3.38 -31.54 6.98
N ASP A 22 2.41 -31.14 7.81
CA ASP A 22 1.08 -30.73 7.33
C ASP A 22 1.08 -29.31 6.73
N PHE A 23 2.14 -28.52 6.94
CA PHE A 23 2.27 -27.14 6.48
C PHE A 23 3.59 -26.92 5.72
N PRO A 24 3.76 -27.56 4.56
CA PRO A 24 5.05 -27.58 3.84
C PRO A 24 5.47 -26.19 3.29
N TYR A 25 4.52 -25.25 3.21
CA TYR A 25 4.75 -23.87 2.74
C TYR A 25 4.82 -22.85 3.86
N GLY A 26 4.83 -23.31 5.13
CA GLY A 26 4.74 -22.45 6.30
C GLY A 26 3.31 -22.21 6.76
N LEU A 27 3.18 -21.49 7.85
CA LEU A 27 1.89 -21.18 8.49
C LEU A 27 1.86 -19.72 8.93
N THR A 28 0.78 -19.03 8.59
CA THR A 28 0.51 -17.70 9.12
C THR A 28 -0.79 -17.73 9.93
N PHE A 29 -0.72 -17.25 11.15
CA PHE A 29 -1.84 -17.20 12.07
C PHE A 29 -2.02 -15.78 12.61
N PHE A 30 -3.26 -15.28 12.62
CA PHE A 30 -3.59 -13.94 13.11
C PHE A 30 -4.66 -14.00 14.19
N ASP A 31 -4.41 -13.30 15.28
CA ASP A 31 -5.40 -13.02 16.33
C ASP A 31 -5.57 -11.50 16.47
N PRO A 32 -6.45 -10.90 15.69
CA PRO A 32 -6.70 -9.45 15.75
C PRO A 32 -7.31 -8.99 17.07
N GLN A 33 -7.96 -9.88 17.83
CA GLN A 33 -8.56 -9.53 19.13
C GLN A 33 -7.48 -9.26 20.18
N HIS A 34 -6.37 -10.01 20.12
CA HIS A 34 -5.26 -9.86 21.05
C HIS A 34 -4.06 -9.16 20.41
N ASN A 35 -4.22 -8.56 19.24
CA ASN A 35 -3.19 -7.80 18.52
C ASN A 35 -1.91 -8.60 18.25
N CYS A 36 -2.02 -9.91 17.99
CA CYS A 36 -0.85 -10.74 17.73
C CYS A 36 -0.98 -11.58 16.48
N ALA A 37 0.18 -11.94 15.92
CA ALA A 37 0.30 -12.83 14.77
C ALA A 37 1.55 -13.71 14.90
N ALA A 38 1.52 -14.89 14.27
CA ALA A 38 2.67 -15.74 14.07
C ALA A 38 2.89 -16.00 12.58
N ILE A 39 4.14 -15.90 12.12
CA ILE A 39 4.57 -16.17 10.75
C ILE A 39 5.68 -17.22 10.83
N LEU A 40 5.36 -18.45 10.45
CA LEU A 40 6.18 -19.62 10.68
C LEU A 40 6.62 -20.25 9.36
N GLY A 41 7.90 -20.61 9.25
CA GLY A 41 8.47 -21.27 8.07
C GLY A 41 8.54 -20.37 6.83
N MET A 42 8.43 -19.05 6.98
CA MET A 42 8.40 -18.11 5.87
C MET A 42 9.47 -17.04 5.99
N ARG A 43 10.14 -16.72 4.88
CA ARG A 43 11.13 -15.65 4.76
C ARG A 43 10.64 -14.51 3.88
N TYR A 44 9.38 -14.55 3.45
CA TYR A 44 8.80 -13.57 2.54
C TYR A 44 8.40 -12.29 3.29
N PHE A 45 9.03 -11.18 2.95
CA PHE A 45 8.75 -9.87 3.55
C PHE A 45 7.28 -9.46 3.48
N GLY A 46 6.60 -9.84 2.39
CA GLY A 46 5.18 -9.51 2.18
C GLY A 46 4.27 -10.01 3.29
N GLU A 47 4.53 -11.19 3.86
CA GLU A 47 3.73 -11.72 4.97
C GLU A 47 3.89 -10.87 6.24
N HIS A 48 5.11 -10.44 6.57
CA HIS A 48 5.37 -9.57 7.72
C HIS A 48 4.70 -8.20 7.54
N LYS A 49 4.84 -7.60 6.35
CA LYS A 49 4.21 -6.32 6.03
C LYS A 49 2.69 -6.40 6.10
N LYS A 50 2.10 -7.38 5.41
CA LYS A 50 0.64 -7.55 5.38
C LYS A 50 0.08 -8.03 6.72
N GLY A 51 0.84 -8.82 7.47
CA GLY A 51 0.49 -9.22 8.83
C GLY A 51 0.37 -8.03 9.78
N THR A 52 1.35 -7.14 9.75
CA THR A 52 1.29 -5.88 10.51
C THR A 52 0.07 -5.06 10.14
N LEU A 53 -0.21 -4.90 8.83
CA LEU A 53 -1.39 -4.17 8.35
C LEU A 53 -2.69 -4.84 8.78
N THR A 54 -2.77 -6.17 8.75
CA THR A 54 -3.97 -6.92 9.17
C THR A 54 -4.31 -6.61 10.64
N LEU A 55 -3.33 -6.65 11.52
CA LEU A 55 -3.52 -6.29 12.92
C LEU A 55 -3.89 -4.80 13.08
N ALA A 56 -3.21 -3.90 12.37
CA ALA A 56 -3.49 -2.47 12.42
C ALA A 56 -4.91 -2.14 11.92
N TRP A 57 -5.39 -2.82 10.87
CA TRP A 57 -6.76 -2.69 10.39
C TRP A 57 -7.77 -3.22 11.40
N GLY A 58 -7.48 -4.33 12.08
CA GLY A 58 -8.31 -4.84 13.17
C GLY A 58 -8.43 -3.83 14.31
N CYS A 59 -7.31 -3.26 14.74
CA CYS A 59 -7.26 -2.18 15.73
C CYS A 59 -8.08 -0.96 15.26
N ALA A 60 -7.86 -0.49 14.02
CA ALA A 60 -8.59 0.63 13.45
C ALA A 60 -10.10 0.41 13.43
N ALA A 61 -10.56 -0.78 13.02
CA ALA A 61 -11.99 -1.12 12.97
C ALA A 61 -12.66 -1.03 14.37
N ARG A 62 -11.99 -1.53 15.41
CA ARG A 62 -12.50 -1.41 16.79
C ARG A 62 -12.54 0.03 17.30
N ASN A 63 -11.75 0.92 16.71
CA ASN A 63 -11.65 2.34 17.08
C ASN A 63 -12.48 3.27 16.19
N GLY A 64 -13.45 2.76 15.44
CA GLY A 64 -14.38 3.56 14.65
C GLY A 64 -13.80 4.03 13.30
N TYR A 65 -12.87 3.27 12.74
CA TYR A 65 -12.34 3.51 11.40
C TYR A 65 -12.73 2.41 10.43
N ALA A 66 -12.95 2.77 9.18
CA ALA A 66 -13.04 1.82 8.07
C ALA A 66 -11.63 1.56 7.52
N SER A 67 -11.28 0.29 7.43
CA SER A 67 -9.98 -0.18 6.93
C SER A 67 -9.99 -0.28 5.42
N CYS A 68 -8.98 0.29 4.76
CA CYS A 68 -8.92 0.41 3.32
C CYS A 68 -7.59 -0.12 2.76
N HIS A 69 -7.70 -1.11 1.85
CA HIS A 69 -6.58 -1.58 1.04
C HIS A 69 -6.68 -0.96 -0.35
N GLY A 70 -6.10 0.22 -0.51
CA GLY A 70 -6.22 1.02 -1.72
C GLY A 70 -5.35 2.26 -1.69
N GLY A 71 -5.46 3.04 -2.75
CA GLY A 71 -4.82 4.35 -2.86
C GLY A 71 -5.76 5.49 -2.49
N MET A 72 -5.20 6.56 -1.96
CA MET A 72 -5.94 7.77 -1.64
C MET A 72 -5.15 9.00 -2.05
N LYS A 73 -5.76 9.86 -2.86
CA LYS A 73 -5.18 11.14 -3.28
C LYS A 73 -6.17 12.27 -3.30
N ARG A 74 -5.64 13.48 -3.25
CA ARG A 74 -6.38 14.72 -3.43
C ARG A 74 -5.87 15.46 -4.65
N TYR A 75 -6.78 15.91 -5.49
CA TYR A 75 -6.51 16.90 -6.54
C TYR A 75 -6.70 18.30 -5.95
N ASN A 76 -5.65 19.13 -6.01
CA ASN A 76 -5.66 20.50 -5.53
C ASN A 76 -6.12 21.41 -6.69
N LEU A 77 -7.43 21.54 -6.87
CA LEU A 77 -8.00 22.36 -7.94
C LEU A 77 -8.14 23.83 -7.49
N PRO A 78 -8.15 24.80 -8.43
CA PRO A 78 -8.15 26.22 -8.08
C PRO A 78 -9.31 26.69 -7.19
N GLN A 79 -10.49 26.07 -7.35
CA GLN A 79 -11.70 26.49 -6.63
C GLN A 79 -12.07 25.54 -5.48
N LYS A 80 -11.61 24.30 -5.53
CA LYS A 80 -11.89 23.27 -4.52
C LYS A 80 -10.87 22.14 -4.60
N SER A 81 -10.76 21.36 -3.55
CA SER A 81 -10.07 20.08 -3.61
C SER A 81 -11.06 18.97 -4.01
N PHE A 82 -10.52 17.87 -4.55
CA PHE A 82 -11.28 16.67 -4.88
C PHE A 82 -10.52 15.43 -4.39
N GLN A 83 -11.14 14.67 -3.51
CA GLN A 83 -10.59 13.52 -2.84
C GLN A 83 -11.03 12.22 -3.50
N ALA A 84 -10.06 11.44 -3.95
CA ALA A 84 -10.29 10.20 -4.69
C ALA A 84 -9.65 9.01 -3.97
N ALA A 85 -10.46 8.03 -3.60
CA ALA A 85 -10.01 6.71 -3.16
C ALA A 85 -10.02 5.73 -4.34
N VAL A 86 -8.99 4.88 -4.43
CA VAL A 86 -8.78 3.98 -5.56
C VAL A 86 -8.58 2.56 -5.05
N PHE A 87 -9.45 1.66 -5.44
CA PHE A 87 -9.42 0.24 -5.06
C PHE A 87 -9.28 -0.65 -6.30
N GLY A 88 -8.99 -1.92 -6.09
CA GLY A 88 -8.89 -2.93 -7.14
C GLY A 88 -7.87 -4.02 -6.79
N LEU A 89 -7.83 -5.07 -7.57
CA LEU A 89 -6.95 -6.22 -7.37
C LEU A 89 -5.47 -5.85 -7.56
N SER A 90 -4.58 -6.74 -7.13
CA SER A 90 -3.14 -6.59 -7.38
C SER A 90 -2.87 -6.46 -8.89
N GLY A 91 -2.01 -5.53 -9.27
CA GLY A 91 -1.69 -5.25 -10.66
C GLY A 91 -2.81 -4.58 -11.48
N SER A 92 -3.89 -4.11 -10.85
CA SER A 92 -4.95 -3.34 -11.53
C SER A 92 -4.56 -1.89 -11.86
N GLY A 93 -3.44 -1.41 -11.32
CA GLY A 93 -2.96 -0.04 -11.54
C GLY A 93 -3.27 0.93 -10.41
N LYS A 94 -3.67 0.46 -9.21
CA LYS A 94 -3.94 1.33 -8.04
C LYS A 94 -2.83 2.34 -7.76
N SER A 95 -1.60 1.85 -7.55
CA SER A 95 -0.46 2.72 -7.25
C SER A 95 -0.16 3.66 -8.42
N THR A 96 -0.24 3.17 -9.66
CA THR A 96 -0.04 3.98 -10.86
C THR A 96 -1.01 5.16 -10.91
N ILE A 97 -2.32 4.92 -10.78
CA ILE A 97 -3.32 6.00 -10.84
C ILE A 97 -3.25 6.92 -9.62
N THR A 98 -2.91 6.37 -8.44
CA THR A 98 -2.76 7.16 -7.21
C THR A 98 -1.61 8.17 -7.33
N HIS A 99 -0.48 7.77 -7.90
CA HIS A 99 0.68 8.65 -8.08
C HIS A 99 0.61 9.50 -9.35
N ALA A 100 -0.28 9.19 -10.30
CA ALA A 100 -0.35 9.90 -11.57
C ALA A 100 -0.62 11.40 -11.39
N LYS A 101 0.24 12.22 -12.01
CA LYS A 101 0.09 13.68 -12.12
C LYS A 101 -0.62 14.11 -13.41
N HIS A 102 -1.03 13.12 -14.24
CA HIS A 102 -1.74 13.33 -15.50
C HIS A 102 -1.01 14.30 -16.43
N ASN A 103 0.26 14.00 -16.75
CA ASN A 103 1.16 14.87 -17.53
C ASN A 103 1.34 16.26 -16.89
N ASN A 104 1.43 16.31 -15.57
CA ASN A 104 1.52 17.53 -14.75
C ASN A 104 0.33 18.50 -14.92
N LYS A 105 -0.81 17.99 -15.41
CA LYS A 105 -2.04 18.79 -15.56
C LYS A 105 -2.63 19.20 -14.21
N TYR A 106 -2.45 18.37 -13.18
CA TYR A 106 -3.03 18.60 -11.87
C TYR A 106 -1.93 18.60 -10.79
N ASP A 107 -2.05 19.53 -9.87
CA ASP A 107 -1.37 19.44 -8.59
C ASP A 107 -2.07 18.39 -7.73
N ILE A 108 -1.31 17.44 -7.19
CA ILE A 108 -1.83 16.33 -6.40
C ILE A 108 -1.15 16.22 -5.04
N THR A 109 -1.93 15.85 -4.05
CA THR A 109 -1.43 15.42 -2.73
C THR A 109 -1.80 13.95 -2.55
N VAL A 110 -0.83 13.11 -2.17
CA VAL A 110 -1.03 11.67 -1.98
C VAL A 110 -1.02 11.32 -0.50
N LEU A 111 -2.05 10.64 -0.03
CA LEU A 111 -2.07 10.07 1.31
C LEU A 111 -1.26 8.77 1.36
N HIS A 112 -1.73 7.78 0.65
CA HIS A 112 -1.07 6.47 0.52
C HIS A 112 -1.53 5.76 -0.77
N ASP A 113 -0.79 4.74 -1.20
CA ASP A 113 -1.12 3.97 -2.41
C ASP A 113 -1.52 2.51 -2.11
N ASP A 114 -1.39 2.07 -0.86
CA ASP A 114 -1.67 0.67 -0.47
C ASP A 114 -2.56 0.54 0.76
N ALA A 115 -2.35 1.36 1.81
CA ALA A 115 -3.03 1.17 3.09
C ALA A 115 -3.39 2.48 3.79
N PHE A 116 -4.67 2.68 4.05
CA PHE A 116 -5.17 3.83 4.81
C PHE A 116 -6.42 3.46 5.59
N ILE A 117 -6.86 4.35 6.46
CA ILE A 117 -8.10 4.23 7.23
C ILE A 117 -8.93 5.50 7.11
N ILE A 118 -10.24 5.35 7.21
CA ILE A 118 -11.22 6.44 7.18
C ILE A 118 -11.88 6.51 8.57
N ASN A 119 -11.82 7.64 9.23
CA ASN A 119 -12.65 7.86 10.41
C ASN A 119 -14.13 7.87 9.99
N VAL A 120 -14.92 6.93 10.53
CA VAL A 120 -16.32 6.75 10.10
C VAL A 120 -17.20 7.92 10.52
N HIS A 121 -16.87 8.61 11.60
CA HIS A 121 -17.64 9.74 12.13
C HIS A 121 -17.22 11.05 11.44
N ASP A 122 -15.95 11.41 11.55
CA ASP A 122 -15.42 12.72 11.10
C ASP A 122 -14.99 12.74 9.63
N LYS A 123 -14.99 11.58 8.95
CA LYS A 123 -14.70 11.40 7.52
C LYS A 123 -13.27 11.73 7.05
N TYR A 124 -12.35 12.07 7.95
CA TYR A 124 -10.96 12.24 7.57
C TYR A 124 -10.25 10.91 7.32
N THR A 125 -9.14 10.95 6.61
CA THR A 125 -8.34 9.77 6.26
C THR A 125 -6.92 9.85 6.80
N ILE A 126 -6.35 8.70 7.20
CA ILE A 126 -5.00 8.58 7.72
C ILE A 126 -4.25 7.45 7.00
N ALA A 127 -3.01 7.70 6.62
CA ALA A 127 -2.10 6.68 6.12
C ALA A 127 -1.65 5.74 7.26
N LEU A 128 -1.69 4.43 7.04
CA LEU A 128 -1.22 3.45 8.04
C LEU A 128 0.28 3.19 7.98
N GLU A 129 0.92 3.50 6.87
CA GLU A 129 2.35 3.27 6.70
C GLU A 129 3.10 4.60 6.52
N PRO A 130 4.32 4.73 7.08
CA PRO A 130 5.10 5.97 7.00
C PRO A 130 5.71 6.21 5.62
N ALA A 131 5.72 5.20 4.76
CA ALA A 131 6.29 5.25 3.42
C ALA A 131 5.55 4.31 2.48
N TYR A 132 5.79 4.45 1.17
CA TYR A 132 5.33 3.50 0.17
C TYR A 132 6.35 2.37 0.04
N PHE A 133 5.85 1.14 -0.15
CA PHE A 133 6.68 -0.05 -0.31
C PHE A 133 6.36 -0.72 -1.64
N ASP A 134 7.13 -0.42 -2.66
CA ASP A 134 6.97 -1.01 -3.98
C ASP A 134 7.87 -2.23 -4.17
N LYS A 135 7.36 -3.23 -4.86
CA LYS A 135 8.17 -4.37 -5.32
C LYS A 135 9.14 -3.91 -6.40
N THR A 136 10.42 -4.19 -6.24
CA THR A 136 11.45 -3.72 -7.18
C THR A 136 11.35 -4.40 -8.55
N GLN A 137 10.82 -5.61 -8.60
CA GLN A 137 10.64 -6.37 -9.84
C GLN A 137 9.60 -5.79 -10.80
N ASP A 138 8.71 -4.94 -10.31
CA ASP A 138 7.63 -4.35 -11.10
C ASP A 138 8.07 -3.04 -11.80
N TYR A 139 9.32 -2.60 -11.61
CA TYR A 139 9.79 -1.29 -12.07
C TYR A 139 11.09 -1.38 -12.86
N HIS A 140 11.14 -0.72 -14.02
CA HIS A 140 12.36 -0.58 -14.80
C HIS A 140 13.21 0.59 -14.29
N ILE A 141 14.52 0.37 -14.22
CA ILE A 141 15.51 1.35 -13.74
C ILE A 141 15.53 2.64 -14.58
N CYS A 142 15.09 2.58 -15.82
CA CYS A 142 15.23 3.66 -16.81
C CYS A 142 14.13 4.73 -16.73
N CYS A 143 13.09 4.57 -15.92
CA CYS A 143 12.02 5.56 -15.81
C CYS A 143 12.40 6.67 -14.83
N GLU A 144 12.21 7.94 -15.21
CA GLU A 144 12.46 9.09 -14.33
C GLU A 144 11.71 9.01 -13.01
N ASP A 145 10.51 8.44 -13.03
CA ASP A 145 9.67 8.23 -11.86
C ASP A 145 10.24 7.17 -10.89
N ASN A 146 11.27 6.43 -11.28
CA ASN A 146 11.87 5.34 -10.51
C ASN A 146 13.23 5.70 -9.86
N LYS A 147 13.57 6.97 -9.76
CA LYS A 147 14.82 7.43 -9.10
C LYS A 147 14.92 6.96 -7.64
N TYR A 148 13.80 6.71 -6.97
CA TYR A 148 13.74 6.15 -5.61
C TYR A 148 14.21 4.69 -5.51
N ILE A 149 14.43 4.00 -6.63
CA ILE A 149 15.07 2.68 -6.67
C ILE A 149 16.44 2.67 -5.97
N LEU A 150 17.09 3.82 -5.86
CA LEU A 150 18.32 3.99 -5.09
C LEU A 150 18.13 3.78 -3.57
N THR A 151 16.90 3.73 -3.08
CA THR A 151 16.56 3.45 -1.68
C THR A 151 16.08 2.01 -1.48
N GLN A 152 16.42 1.10 -2.37
CA GLN A 152 16.00 -0.29 -2.32
C GLN A 152 16.53 -1.02 -1.07
N GLN A 153 15.69 -1.88 -0.56
CA GLN A 153 16.01 -2.79 0.54
C GLN A 153 15.87 -4.24 0.08
N ASN A 154 16.69 -5.13 0.64
CA ASN A 154 16.71 -6.55 0.30
C ASN A 154 16.91 -6.82 -1.20
N ASN A 155 17.70 -6.00 -1.85
CA ASN A 155 17.96 -6.06 -3.27
C ASN A 155 19.40 -6.46 -3.55
N GLY A 156 19.63 -7.28 -4.58
CA GLY A 156 20.96 -7.64 -5.04
C GLY A 156 21.64 -6.48 -5.78
N VAL A 157 22.94 -6.42 -5.72
CA VAL A 157 23.78 -5.50 -6.49
C VAL A 157 24.81 -6.30 -7.26
N ILE A 158 24.98 -6.01 -8.54
CA ILE A 158 26.07 -6.55 -9.35
C ILE A 158 27.07 -5.45 -9.68
N GLN A 159 28.34 -5.81 -9.76
CA GLN A 159 29.38 -4.95 -10.26
C GLN A 159 29.69 -5.33 -11.70
N THR A 160 29.64 -4.36 -12.59
CA THR A 160 30.02 -4.52 -13.99
C THR A 160 31.55 -4.58 -14.14
N LYS A 161 32.04 -5.02 -15.31
CA LYS A 161 33.48 -5.13 -15.58
C LYS A 161 34.23 -3.79 -15.48
N ASP A 162 33.52 -2.69 -15.73
CA ASP A 162 34.03 -1.31 -15.59
C ASP A 162 33.84 -0.73 -14.17
N GLY A 163 33.46 -1.58 -13.20
CA GLY A 163 33.36 -1.22 -11.79
C GLY A 163 32.06 -0.50 -11.37
N LYS A 164 31.12 -0.32 -12.30
CA LYS A 164 29.84 0.30 -12.00
C LYS A 164 28.93 -0.65 -11.22
N LEU A 165 28.30 -0.12 -10.17
CA LEU A 165 27.32 -0.87 -9.40
C LEU A 165 25.93 -0.73 -10.03
N LEU A 166 25.29 -1.85 -10.32
CA LEU A 166 23.92 -1.94 -10.81
C LEU A 166 23.05 -2.69 -9.82
N SER A 167 21.91 -2.11 -9.47
CA SER A 167 20.91 -2.76 -8.65
C SER A 167 20.13 -3.79 -9.48
N ILE A 168 19.95 -4.99 -8.93
CA ILE A 168 19.09 -6.02 -9.53
C ILE A 168 17.67 -5.74 -9.06
N THR A 169 16.81 -5.29 -9.96
CA THR A 169 15.40 -4.99 -9.64
C THR A 169 14.56 -6.26 -9.47
N GLU A 170 14.96 -7.36 -10.11
CA GLU A 170 14.35 -8.68 -9.91
C GLU A 170 15.04 -9.37 -8.73
N ASP A 171 14.28 -9.70 -7.71
CA ASP A 171 14.76 -10.56 -6.64
C ASP A 171 14.65 -12.01 -7.10
N ILE A 172 15.72 -12.50 -7.71
CA ILE A 172 15.84 -13.88 -8.18
C ILE A 172 15.85 -14.92 -7.05
N ARG A 173 15.93 -14.49 -5.77
CA ARG A 173 15.96 -15.42 -4.64
C ARG A 173 14.58 -15.63 -4.01
N ASN A 174 13.89 -14.53 -3.62
CA ASN A 174 12.71 -14.63 -2.78
C ASN A 174 11.60 -13.61 -3.11
N GLY A 175 11.71 -12.80 -4.13
CA GLY A 175 10.77 -11.71 -4.41
C GLY A 175 10.70 -10.66 -3.28
N ASN A 176 11.77 -10.49 -2.52
CA ASN A 176 11.82 -9.64 -1.32
C ASN A 176 12.34 -8.22 -1.57
N GLY A 177 12.80 -7.91 -2.77
CA GLY A 177 13.26 -6.56 -3.10
C GLY A 177 12.14 -5.54 -2.95
N ARG A 178 12.42 -4.46 -2.24
CA ARG A 178 11.47 -3.36 -2.01
C ARG A 178 12.16 -2.03 -2.19
N ALA A 179 11.44 -1.10 -2.81
CA ALA A 179 11.81 0.31 -2.80
C ALA A 179 10.94 1.04 -1.78
N VAL A 180 11.55 1.89 -0.98
CA VAL A 180 10.86 2.69 0.03
C VAL A 180 10.78 4.14 -0.44
N LYS A 181 9.58 4.62 -0.72
CA LYS A 181 9.30 6.02 -1.07
C LYS A 181 8.95 6.81 0.20
N SER A 182 9.93 7.49 0.76
CA SER A 182 9.71 8.43 1.86
C SER A 182 9.28 9.81 1.34
N LYS A 183 8.98 10.75 2.26
CA LYS A 183 8.72 12.16 1.92
C LYS A 183 9.86 12.86 1.18
N LEU A 184 11.09 12.35 1.30
CA LEU A 184 12.24 12.88 0.54
C LEU A 184 12.06 12.69 -0.98
N TRP A 185 11.39 11.61 -1.40
CA TRP A 185 11.17 11.26 -2.80
C TRP A 185 9.77 11.61 -3.29
N SER A 186 8.83 11.77 -2.37
CA SER A 186 7.43 12.12 -2.64
C SER A 186 7.03 13.31 -1.76
N PRO A 187 7.47 14.54 -2.09
CA PRO A 187 7.23 15.72 -1.25
C PRO A 187 5.74 16.08 -1.14
N ASN A 188 4.93 15.63 -2.08
CA ASN A 188 3.48 15.79 -2.08
C ASN A 188 2.74 14.74 -1.22
N ARG A 189 3.46 13.89 -0.47
CA ARG A 189 2.87 12.93 0.45
C ARG A 189 2.48 13.59 1.77
N VAL A 190 1.28 13.25 2.26
CA VAL A 190 0.77 13.64 3.58
C VAL A 190 0.39 12.40 4.37
N ASP A 191 0.31 12.52 5.70
CA ASP A 191 -0.08 11.43 6.59
C ASP A 191 -1.58 11.47 6.91
N ARG A 192 -2.26 12.60 6.61
CA ARG A 192 -3.68 12.81 6.86
C ARG A 192 -4.28 13.76 5.83
N ILE A 193 -5.53 13.45 5.41
CA ILE A 193 -6.40 14.35 4.65
C ILE A 193 -7.67 14.55 5.46
N ASN A 194 -8.02 15.81 5.76
CA ASN A 194 -9.14 16.13 6.64
C ASN A 194 -10.48 16.16 5.92
N GLU A 195 -10.47 16.38 4.62
CA GLU A 195 -11.66 16.44 3.80
C GLU A 195 -12.21 15.04 3.53
N PRO A 196 -13.54 14.89 3.45
CA PRO A 196 -14.15 13.60 3.10
C PRO A 196 -13.83 13.17 1.68
N ILE A 197 -13.93 11.88 1.40
CA ILE A 197 -13.76 11.31 0.07
C ILE A 197 -14.94 11.72 -0.82
N ASP A 198 -14.65 12.33 -1.98
CA ASP A 198 -15.64 12.75 -2.96
C ASP A 198 -16.01 11.60 -3.92
N ALA A 199 -15.06 10.71 -4.24
CA ALA A 199 -15.30 9.59 -5.14
C ALA A 199 -14.46 8.36 -4.80
N ILE A 200 -15.04 7.20 -5.05
CA ILE A 200 -14.40 5.89 -4.99
C ILE A 200 -14.30 5.33 -6.40
N PHE A 201 -13.09 4.91 -6.78
CA PHE A 201 -12.80 4.27 -8.07
C PHE A 201 -12.44 2.81 -7.84
N TRP A 202 -13.18 1.91 -8.49
CA TRP A 202 -12.86 0.50 -8.56
C TRP A 202 -12.16 0.20 -9.88
N LEU A 203 -10.90 -0.23 -9.83
CA LEU A 203 -10.13 -0.59 -11.02
C LEU A 203 -10.32 -2.08 -11.30
N MET A 204 -11.01 -2.39 -12.38
CA MET A 204 -11.30 -3.74 -12.80
C MET A 204 -10.57 -4.05 -14.12
N LYS A 205 -10.12 -5.30 -14.27
CA LYS A 205 -9.55 -5.84 -15.53
C LYS A 205 -10.60 -6.70 -16.21
N ASP A 206 -11.69 -6.10 -16.62
CA ASP A 206 -12.80 -6.78 -17.28
C ASP A 206 -13.09 -6.11 -18.63
N PRO A 207 -12.77 -6.76 -19.77
CA PRO A 207 -13.01 -6.20 -21.08
C PRO A 207 -14.49 -6.18 -21.48
N THR A 208 -15.37 -6.80 -20.70
CA THR A 208 -16.82 -6.86 -20.99
C THR A 208 -17.59 -5.65 -20.48
N ILE A 209 -17.02 -4.89 -19.55
CA ILE A 209 -17.63 -3.68 -19.04
C ILE A 209 -17.15 -2.43 -19.81
N PRO A 210 -17.94 -1.33 -19.84
CA PRO A 210 -17.47 -0.07 -20.40
C PRO A 210 -16.18 0.42 -19.71
N PRO A 211 -15.33 1.18 -20.43
CA PRO A 211 -14.08 1.73 -19.85
C PRO A 211 -14.31 2.57 -18.58
N VAL A 212 -15.46 3.18 -18.45
CA VAL A 212 -15.89 3.90 -17.23
C VAL A 212 -17.39 3.64 -17.02
N LEU A 213 -17.71 3.12 -15.84
CA LEU A 213 -19.08 2.90 -15.40
C LEU A 213 -19.31 3.71 -14.12
N LYS A 214 -20.26 4.64 -14.15
CA LYS A 214 -20.69 5.38 -12.96
C LYS A 214 -21.81 4.62 -12.25
N LEU A 215 -21.56 4.25 -11.01
CA LEU A 215 -22.56 3.62 -10.14
C LEU A 215 -23.30 4.70 -9.34
N SER A 216 -24.62 4.61 -9.29
CA SER A 216 -25.48 5.46 -8.46
C SER A 216 -26.01 4.64 -7.28
N GLY A 217 -25.56 4.97 -6.07
CA GLY A 217 -26.02 4.34 -4.84
C GLY A 217 -24.96 3.44 -4.19
N ALA A 218 -24.89 3.52 -2.87
CA ALA A 218 -23.89 2.84 -2.05
C ALA A 218 -24.04 1.31 -2.11
N SER A 219 -25.26 0.79 -2.15
CA SER A 219 -25.53 -0.66 -2.20
C SER A 219 -24.99 -1.30 -3.47
N LEU A 220 -25.18 -0.67 -4.64
CA LEU A 220 -24.65 -1.19 -5.89
C LEU A 220 -23.14 -1.07 -5.92
N GLY A 221 -22.57 0.04 -5.43
CA GLY A 221 -21.14 0.21 -5.31
C GLY A 221 -20.49 -0.85 -4.41
N SER A 222 -21.13 -1.19 -3.29
CA SER A 222 -20.66 -2.24 -2.37
C SER A 222 -20.76 -3.65 -2.96
N ALA A 223 -21.77 -3.91 -3.79
CA ALA A 223 -21.95 -5.23 -4.41
C ALA A 223 -20.97 -5.50 -5.57
N MET A 224 -20.45 -4.45 -6.21
CA MET A 224 -19.52 -4.55 -7.33
C MET A 224 -18.05 -4.41 -6.94
N GLY A 225 -17.74 -3.89 -5.78
CA GLY A 225 -16.39 -3.74 -5.22
C GLY A 225 -16.07 -4.85 -4.26
#